data_0cdd3d617736c9b4e380fb47c8c40960
#
_entry.id   0cdd3d617736c9b4e380fb47c8c40960
#
_cell.length_a   1.000
_cell.length_b   1.000
_cell.length_c   1.000
_cell.angle_alpha   90.00
_cell.angle_beta   90.00
_cell.angle_gamma   90.00
#
_symmetry.space_group_name_H-M   'P 1'
#
loop_
_entity.id
_entity.type
_entity.pdbx_description
1 polymer ?
#
loop_
_entity_poly.entity_id
_entity_poly.type
_entity_poly.pdbx_seq_one_letter_code
_entity_poly.pdbx_strand_id
1 'polypeptide(L)' 'METFTPNAGELAIKIPFRKATASTWNGNCVEVAELANGSVAVRHSSAPGGAAIIYTPGEWDAFLDGAKRGEFDRA' A
#
# COMPACT_ATOMS: atom_id res chain seq x y z
N MET A 1 -5.33 16.32 -2.39
CA MET A 1 -5.52 14.86 -2.29
C MET A 1 -5.35 14.40 -0.85
N GLU A 2 -6.22 13.51 -0.42
CA GLU A 2 -6.09 12.90 0.89
C GLU A 2 -4.82 12.05 0.97
N THR A 3 -4.11 12.14 2.10
CA THR A 3 -2.93 11.30 2.36
C THR A 3 -3.28 10.07 3.21
N PHE A 4 -4.52 9.99 3.66
CA PHE A 4 -4.97 8.95 4.57
C PHE A 4 -6.49 8.81 4.50
N THR A 5 -6.98 7.60 4.65
CA THR A 5 -8.40 7.35 4.86
C THR A 5 -8.60 6.39 6.04
N PRO A 6 -9.61 6.62 6.89
CA PRO A 6 -9.92 5.68 7.97
C PRO A 6 -10.63 4.41 7.45
N ASN A 7 -11.10 4.40 6.21
CA ASN A 7 -11.87 3.29 5.64
C ASN A 7 -11.40 2.98 4.22
N ALA A 8 -10.51 1.99 4.11
CA ALA A 8 -9.97 1.57 2.81
C ALA A 8 -11.06 1.06 1.86
N GLY A 9 -12.20 0.61 2.38
CA GLY A 9 -13.30 0.12 1.56
C GLY A 9 -14.00 1.19 0.73
N GLU A 10 -13.76 2.48 1.04
CA GLU A 10 -14.38 3.60 0.30
C GLU A 10 -13.52 4.11 -0.85
N LEU A 11 -12.33 3.54 -1.05
CA LEU A 11 -11.41 4.01 -2.09
C LEU A 11 -11.87 3.58 -3.48
N ALA A 12 -11.64 4.46 -4.47
CA ALA A 12 -11.89 4.16 -5.88
C ALA A 12 -10.73 3.33 -6.44
N ILE A 13 -10.88 2.02 -6.43
CA ILE A 13 -9.83 1.06 -6.75
C ILE A 13 -9.73 0.83 -8.27
N LYS A 14 -8.52 0.90 -8.80
CA LYS A 14 -8.22 0.48 -10.17
C LYS A 14 -7.60 -0.91 -10.18
N ILE A 15 -6.59 -1.14 -9.33
CA ILE A 15 -5.96 -2.45 -9.17
C ILE A 15 -6.16 -2.86 -7.70
N PRO A 16 -6.80 -4.02 -7.45
CA PRO A 16 -7.14 -4.43 -6.09
C PRO A 16 -5.93 -4.55 -5.16
N PHE A 17 -6.19 -4.45 -3.87
CA PHE A 17 -5.18 -4.71 -2.85
C PHE A 17 -4.58 -6.09 -3.04
N ARG A 18 -3.26 -6.15 -3.01
CA ARG A 18 -2.50 -7.37 -3.14
C ARG A 18 -1.28 -7.33 -2.24
N LYS A 19 -0.83 -8.50 -1.84
CA LYS A 19 0.38 -8.64 -1.03
C LYS A 19 1.50 -9.21 -1.90
N ALA A 20 2.75 -9.05 -1.44
CA ALA A 20 3.89 -9.68 -2.09
C ALA A 20 3.81 -11.20 -1.92
N THR A 21 4.37 -11.94 -2.89
CA THR A 21 4.40 -13.41 -2.81
C THR A 21 5.20 -13.92 -1.62
N ALA A 22 6.13 -13.11 -1.09
CA ALA A 22 6.89 -13.45 0.10
C ALA A 22 6.05 -13.44 1.39
N SER A 23 4.86 -12.80 1.36
CA SER A 23 3.99 -12.78 2.53
C SER A 23 3.44 -14.15 2.84
N THR A 24 3.34 -14.43 4.13
CA THR A 24 2.81 -15.72 4.59
C THR A 24 1.28 -15.71 4.53
N TRP A 25 0.71 -16.91 4.57
CA TRP A 25 -0.75 -17.08 4.54
C TRP A 25 -1.43 -16.74 5.87
N ASN A 26 -0.69 -16.41 6.92
CA ASN A 26 -1.25 -16.15 8.25
C ASN A 26 -1.87 -14.76 8.42
N GLY A 27 -1.92 -13.96 7.36
CA GLY A 27 -2.65 -12.70 7.37
C GLY A 27 -1.89 -11.47 7.87
N ASN A 28 -0.63 -11.58 8.26
CA ASN A 28 0.15 -10.44 8.74
C ASN A 28 0.94 -9.83 7.59
N CYS A 29 0.23 -9.19 6.67
CA CYS A 29 0.80 -8.74 5.41
C CYS A 29 0.55 -7.25 5.17
N VAL A 30 1.47 -6.62 4.45
CA VAL A 30 1.26 -5.31 3.85
C VAL A 30 0.56 -5.52 2.51
N GLU A 31 -0.51 -4.79 2.27
CA GLU A 31 -1.25 -4.85 1.01
C GLU A 31 -1.25 -3.51 0.31
N VAL A 32 -1.16 -3.55 -1.02
CA VAL A 32 -1.02 -2.37 -1.87
C VAL A 32 -2.07 -2.40 -2.97
N ALA A 33 -2.73 -1.29 -3.19
CA ALA A 33 -3.69 -1.12 -4.29
C ALA A 33 -3.31 0.11 -5.12
N GLU A 34 -3.70 0.11 -6.39
CA GLU A 34 -3.63 1.31 -7.22
C GLU A 34 -5.02 1.90 -7.33
N LEU A 35 -5.11 3.21 -7.18
CA LEU A 35 -6.38 3.93 -7.21
C LEU A 35 -6.67 4.47 -8.60
N ALA A 36 -7.93 4.80 -8.86
CA ALA A 36 -8.38 5.30 -10.16
C ALA A 36 -7.64 6.56 -10.60
N ASN A 37 -7.19 7.39 -9.66
CA ASN A 37 -6.45 8.63 -9.95
C ASN A 37 -4.94 8.44 -10.07
N GLY A 38 -4.44 7.20 -10.06
CA GLY A 38 -3.01 6.89 -10.15
C GLY A 38 -2.28 6.85 -8.82
N SER A 39 -2.92 7.22 -7.73
CA SER A 39 -2.33 7.13 -6.40
C SER A 39 -2.25 5.67 -5.94
N VAL A 40 -1.48 5.43 -4.88
CA VAL A 40 -1.27 4.10 -4.32
C VAL A 40 -1.74 4.09 -2.86
N ALA A 41 -2.52 3.09 -2.50
CA ALA A 41 -2.99 2.92 -1.12
C ALA A 41 -2.30 1.72 -0.50
N VAL A 42 -1.87 1.88 0.75
CA VAL A 42 -1.20 0.83 1.54
C VAL A 42 -2.01 0.60 2.80
N ARG A 43 -2.31 -0.66 3.08
CA ARG A 43 -3.05 -1.05 4.29
C ARG A 43 -2.45 -2.29 4.93
N HIS A 44 -2.85 -2.56 6.16
CA HIS A 44 -2.51 -3.81 6.84
C HIS A 44 -3.58 -4.86 6.52
N SER A 45 -3.17 -6.08 6.22
CA SER A 45 -4.10 -7.15 5.82
C SER A 45 -5.10 -7.54 6.92
N SER A 46 -4.74 -7.35 8.18
CA SER A 46 -5.63 -7.67 9.29
C SER A 46 -6.72 -6.62 9.51
N ALA A 47 -6.69 -5.53 8.76
CA ALA A 47 -7.70 -4.47 8.84
C ALA A 47 -8.16 -4.05 7.44
N PRO A 48 -8.75 -4.95 6.65
CA PRO A 48 -9.04 -4.68 5.24
C PRO A 48 -10.07 -3.57 5.02
N GLY A 49 -10.97 -3.36 5.96
CA GLY A 49 -11.91 -2.23 5.92
C GLY A 49 -11.47 -1.05 6.76
N GLY A 50 -10.25 -1.08 7.29
CA GLY A 50 -9.73 -0.04 8.16
C GLY A 50 -8.94 1.03 7.42
N ALA A 51 -7.98 1.63 8.13
CA ALA A 51 -7.19 2.73 7.60
C ALA A 51 -6.26 2.33 6.46
N ALA A 52 -6.05 3.24 5.54
CA ALA A 52 -5.02 3.12 4.51
C ALA A 52 -4.28 4.45 4.37
N ILE A 53 -3.00 4.38 4.04
CA ILE A 53 -2.19 5.55 3.72
C ILE A 53 -2.15 5.68 2.21
N ILE A 54 -2.32 6.91 1.71
CA ILE A 54 -2.40 7.16 0.28
C ILE A 54 -1.17 7.96 -0.17
N TYR A 55 -0.48 7.45 -1.18
CA TYR A 55 0.72 8.05 -1.73
C TYR A 55 0.50 8.47 -3.17
N THR A 56 1.14 9.58 -3.56
CA THR A 56 1.18 9.97 -4.97
C THR A 56 2.04 9.00 -5.76
N PRO A 57 1.88 8.93 -7.10
CA PRO A 57 2.75 8.09 -7.92
C PRO A 57 4.24 8.37 -7.70
N GLY A 58 4.62 9.66 -7.60
CA GLY A 58 6.02 10.03 -7.38
C GLY A 58 6.55 9.56 -6.03
N GLU A 59 5.75 9.70 -4.98
CA GLU A 59 6.13 9.22 -3.65
C GLU A 59 6.34 7.71 -3.65
N TRP A 60 5.43 6.99 -4.30
CA TRP A 60 5.51 5.53 -4.37
C TRP A 60 6.73 5.07 -5.16
N ASP A 61 7.01 5.71 -6.31
CA ASP A 61 8.18 5.36 -7.14
C ASP A 61 9.47 5.60 -6.37
N ALA A 62 9.57 6.70 -5.64
CA ALA A 62 10.75 7.00 -4.81
C ALA A 62 10.93 5.98 -3.70
N PHE A 63 9.83 5.58 -3.05
CA PHE A 63 9.88 4.55 -2.01
C PHE A 63 10.37 3.22 -2.57
N LEU A 64 9.83 2.78 -3.72
CA LEU A 64 10.24 1.53 -4.34
C LEU A 64 11.72 1.56 -4.74
N ASP A 65 12.20 2.68 -5.27
CA ASP A 65 13.62 2.83 -5.61
C ASP A 65 14.50 2.66 -4.37
N GLY A 66 14.16 3.33 -3.28
CA GLY A 66 14.90 3.20 -2.03
C GLY A 66 14.85 1.78 -1.47
N ALA A 67 13.68 1.13 -1.52
CA ALA A 67 13.54 -0.23 -1.04
C ALA A 67 14.40 -1.21 -1.85
N LYS A 68 14.43 -1.06 -3.18
CA LYS A 68 15.25 -1.90 -4.06
C LYS A 68 16.74 -1.72 -3.81
N ARG A 69 17.15 -0.54 -3.34
CA ARG A 69 18.55 -0.24 -3.01
C ARG A 69 18.93 -0.66 -1.59
N GLY A 70 18.01 -1.25 -0.84
CA GLY A 70 18.25 -1.69 0.53
C GLY A 70 18.25 -0.57 1.56
N GLU A 71 17.79 0.63 1.22
CA GLU A 71 17.84 1.79 2.11
C GLU A 71 16.95 1.64 3.33
N PHE A 72 15.93 0.79 3.27
CA PHE A 72 14.99 0.55 4.37
C PHE A 72 15.16 -0.84 4.99
N ASP A 73 16.22 -1.54 4.66
CA ASP A 73 16.51 -2.83 5.26
C ASP A 73 16.84 -2.63 6.73
N ARG A 74 16.37 -3.57 7.56
CA ARG A 74 16.69 -3.53 8.98
C ARG A 74 18.12 -4.03 9.19
N ALA A 75 18.79 -3.38 10.14
CA ALA A 75 20.14 -3.75 10.50
C ALA A 75 20.19 -5.13 11.17
#